data_0da3f05b03d7406cc76d0897ebedb562
#
_entry.id   0da3f05b03d7406cc76d0897ebedb562
#
_cell.length_a   1.000
_cell.length_b   1.000
_cell.length_c   1.000
_cell.angle_alpha   90.00
_cell.angle_beta   90.00
_cell.angle_gamma   90.00
#
_symmetry.space_group_name_H-M   'P 1'
#
loop_
_entity.id
_entity.type
_entity.pdbx_description
1 polymer ?
#
loop_
_entity_poly.entity_id
_entity_poly.type
_entity_poly.pdbx_seq_one_letter_code
_entity_poly.pdbx_strand_id
1 'polypeptide(L)'
;KGKQMVLITTANFRSGGKSSIARLLAEKLNTTILNFDKKRDSEAYNVVSTINIPENKSIERKEDCLILRDKTTEQTIKTKSNYLICDLGGYFDERLVDLKSDFYIIPSFDDYESISESMRTAHYILKNNIKAKIIFVLNGAFIVDKTTKDEKIKEFQEHIEVNGFNRFTTLFLPKTALMRKLVDENTKKDDLKGKFEQNIKYKNVDKFVDELIKLII
;
A
#
# COMPACT_ATOMS: atom_id res chain seq x y z
N LYS A 1 -15.12 23.02 -10.70
CA LYS A 1 -15.23 21.91 -9.73
C LYS A 1 -13.82 21.54 -9.32
N GLY A 2 -13.49 21.63 -8.03
CA GLY A 2 -12.20 21.15 -7.52
C GLY A 2 -12.07 19.67 -7.84
N LYS A 3 -10.84 19.20 -8.15
CA LYS A 3 -10.60 17.79 -8.35
C LYS A 3 -10.69 17.09 -6.99
N GLN A 4 -11.54 16.09 -6.89
CA GLN A 4 -11.68 15.27 -5.68
C GLN A 4 -10.38 14.51 -5.42
N MET A 5 -9.92 14.52 -4.17
CA MET A 5 -8.74 13.77 -3.74
C MET A 5 -9.06 12.27 -3.65
N VAL A 6 -8.26 11.46 -4.30
CA VAL A 6 -8.29 10.00 -4.19
C VAL A 6 -7.34 9.57 -3.09
N LEU A 7 -7.87 8.89 -2.07
CA LEU A 7 -7.11 8.40 -0.94
C LEU A 7 -6.86 6.89 -1.10
N ILE A 8 -5.60 6.50 -1.07
CA ILE A 8 -5.14 5.12 -1.20
C ILE A 8 -4.45 4.71 0.08
N THR A 9 -4.89 3.63 0.70
CA THR A 9 -4.27 3.14 1.94
C THR A 9 -3.65 1.77 1.73
N THR A 10 -2.37 1.61 2.09
CA THR A 10 -1.75 0.29 2.24
C THR A 10 -1.96 -0.18 3.68
N ALA A 11 -2.63 -1.30 3.86
CA ALA A 11 -3.03 -1.84 5.16
C ALA A 11 -2.85 -3.35 5.23
N ASN A 12 -2.32 -3.83 6.34
CA ASN A 12 -2.36 -5.22 6.79
C ASN A 12 -1.95 -5.21 8.26
N PHE A 13 -2.62 -5.93 9.13
CA PHE A 13 -2.27 -6.00 10.55
C PHE A 13 -0.94 -6.70 10.81
N ARG A 14 -0.32 -7.23 9.77
CA ARG A 14 1.04 -7.80 9.77
C ARG A 14 1.89 -7.18 8.67
N SER A 15 3.19 -7.47 8.69
CA SER A 15 4.09 -7.14 7.58
C SER A 15 3.67 -7.88 6.31
N GLY A 16 3.66 -7.22 5.19
CA GLY A 16 3.29 -7.79 3.88
C GLY A 16 3.93 -7.01 2.72
N GLY A 17 4.76 -6.00 3.03
CA GLY A 17 5.35 -5.11 2.03
C GLY A 17 4.58 -3.82 1.78
N LYS A 18 3.74 -3.38 2.73
CA LYS A 18 2.95 -2.14 2.65
C LYS A 18 3.78 -0.94 2.21
N SER A 19 4.82 -0.64 2.95
CA SER A 19 5.67 0.54 2.70
C SER A 19 6.36 0.49 1.34
N SER A 20 6.72 -0.71 0.87
CA SER A 20 7.30 -0.89 -0.46
C SER A 20 6.30 -0.52 -1.57
N ILE A 21 5.06 -0.97 -1.42
CA ILE A 21 3.99 -0.67 -2.38
C ILE A 21 3.58 0.80 -2.31
N ALA A 22 3.43 1.35 -1.09
CA ALA A 22 3.14 2.76 -0.89
C ALA A 22 4.16 3.65 -1.60
N ARG A 23 5.44 3.32 -1.47
CA ARG A 23 6.52 4.04 -2.12
C ARG A 23 6.47 3.94 -3.64
N LEU A 24 6.33 2.74 -4.21
CA LEU A 24 6.21 2.56 -5.67
C LEU A 24 5.06 3.39 -6.25
N LEU A 25 3.92 3.41 -5.55
CA LEU A 25 2.76 4.21 -5.96
C LEU A 25 3.05 5.71 -5.84
N ALA A 26 3.68 6.15 -4.75
CA ALA A 26 3.97 7.55 -4.53
C ALA A 26 4.94 8.10 -5.59
N GLU A 27 5.97 7.34 -5.96
CA GLU A 27 6.86 7.69 -7.05
C GLU A 27 6.10 7.79 -8.40
N LYS A 28 5.27 6.80 -8.70
CA LYS A 28 4.53 6.74 -9.98
C LYS A 28 3.47 7.83 -10.11
N LEU A 29 2.78 8.13 -9.01
CA LEU A 29 1.71 9.14 -8.94
C LEU A 29 2.24 10.55 -8.61
N ASN A 30 3.54 10.69 -8.36
CA ASN A 30 4.18 11.92 -7.91
C ASN A 30 3.42 12.57 -6.74
N THR A 31 3.24 11.80 -5.67
CA THR A 31 2.40 12.21 -4.53
C THR A 31 3.11 12.03 -3.20
N THR A 32 2.44 12.48 -2.14
CA THR A 32 2.92 12.41 -0.75
C THR A 32 2.45 11.13 -0.07
N ILE A 33 3.30 10.53 0.75
CA ILE A 33 2.96 9.45 1.67
C ILE A 33 2.67 10.06 3.05
N LEU A 34 1.55 9.67 3.65
CA LEU A 34 1.29 9.83 5.06
C LEU A 34 1.72 8.56 5.77
N ASN A 35 2.78 8.67 6.56
CA ASN A 35 3.34 7.54 7.29
C ASN A 35 2.74 7.47 8.70
N PHE A 36 2.06 6.36 8.97
CA PHE A 36 1.46 6.04 10.28
C PHE A 36 2.28 5.02 11.07
N ASP A 37 3.38 4.51 10.49
CA ASP A 37 4.22 3.52 11.17
C ASP A 37 5.20 4.22 12.13
N LYS A 38 5.05 3.94 13.43
CA LYS A 38 5.92 4.48 14.51
C LYS A 38 7.38 4.03 14.42
N LYS A 39 7.60 2.85 13.86
CA LYS A 39 8.92 2.19 13.88
C LYS A 39 9.82 2.61 12.74
N ARG A 40 9.30 3.35 11.77
CA ARG A 40 10.07 3.81 10.61
C ARG A 40 10.21 5.32 10.65
N ASP A 41 11.39 5.77 11.04
CA ASP A 41 11.78 7.16 10.89
C ASP A 41 11.68 7.59 9.42
N SER A 42 11.42 8.88 9.22
CA SER A 42 11.24 9.54 7.92
C SER A 42 12.40 9.31 6.93
N GLU A 43 13.55 8.86 7.41
CA GLU A 43 14.71 8.56 6.58
C GLU A 43 14.47 7.50 5.50
N ALA A 44 13.60 6.52 5.76
CA ALA A 44 13.26 5.49 4.78
C ALA A 44 12.52 6.02 3.54
N TYR A 45 12.05 7.27 3.59
CA TYR A 45 11.26 7.89 2.52
C TYR A 45 11.84 9.20 2.00
N ASN A 46 13.13 9.49 2.23
CA ASN A 46 13.75 10.76 1.80
C ASN A 46 13.63 11.06 0.30
N VAL A 47 13.29 10.07 -0.51
CA VAL A 47 13.15 10.17 -1.96
C VAL A 47 11.73 10.55 -2.39
N VAL A 48 10.75 10.33 -1.52
CA VAL A 48 9.34 10.66 -1.76
C VAL A 48 8.87 11.61 -0.67
N SER A 49 8.05 12.60 -1.02
CA SER A 49 7.45 13.50 -0.03
C SER A 49 6.70 12.67 1.02
N THR A 50 7.11 12.78 2.28
CA THR A 50 6.54 12.00 3.38
C THR A 50 6.20 12.90 4.55
N ILE A 51 5.04 12.66 5.14
CA ILE A 51 4.58 13.34 6.37
C ILE A 51 4.31 12.26 7.40
N ASN A 52 5.06 12.28 8.51
CA ASN A 52 4.81 11.39 9.64
C ASN A 52 3.59 11.85 10.43
N ILE A 53 2.68 10.92 10.70
CA ILE A 53 1.42 11.19 11.40
C ILE A 53 1.53 10.66 12.83
N PRO A 54 1.58 11.53 13.85
CA PRO A 54 1.61 11.12 15.25
C PRO A 54 0.33 10.38 15.65
N GLU A 55 0.44 9.44 16.59
CA GLU A 55 -0.69 8.62 17.05
C GLU A 55 -1.79 9.41 17.75
N ASN A 56 -1.42 10.47 18.43
CA ASN A 56 -2.35 11.31 19.19
C ASN A 56 -3.22 12.20 18.29
N LYS A 57 -3.08 12.13 16.98
CA LYS A 57 -3.88 12.91 16.04
C LYS A 57 -5.03 12.10 15.49
N SER A 58 -6.24 12.62 15.61
CA SER A 58 -7.41 12.17 14.87
C SER A 58 -7.36 12.67 13.43
N ILE A 59 -8.05 11.96 12.56
CA ILE A 59 -8.09 12.24 11.12
C ILE A 59 -9.53 12.48 10.71
N GLU A 60 -9.75 13.56 9.98
CA GLU A 60 -11.02 13.84 9.31
C GLU A 60 -10.78 14.00 7.82
N ARG A 61 -11.45 13.18 7.00
CA ARG A 61 -11.38 13.30 5.54
C ARG A 61 -12.40 14.31 5.04
N LYS A 62 -11.96 15.25 4.21
CA LYS A 62 -12.77 16.15 3.39
C LYS A 62 -12.63 15.79 1.90
N GLU A 63 -13.38 16.44 1.02
CA GLU A 63 -13.35 16.14 -0.42
C GLU A 63 -11.97 16.32 -1.06
N ASP A 64 -11.24 17.35 -0.64
CA ASP A 64 -9.96 17.76 -1.25
C ASP A 64 -8.76 17.73 -0.31
N CYS A 65 -8.94 17.33 0.96
CA CYS A 65 -7.89 17.34 1.96
C CYS A 65 -8.13 16.35 3.11
N LEU A 66 -7.08 16.14 3.92
CA LEU A 66 -7.18 15.55 5.24
C LEU A 66 -6.94 16.60 6.32
N ILE A 67 -7.68 16.53 7.39
CA ILE A 67 -7.51 17.37 8.57
C ILE A 67 -7.00 16.49 9.70
N LEU A 68 -5.85 16.84 10.23
CA LEU A 68 -5.28 16.22 11.43
C LEU A 68 -5.55 17.11 12.62
N ARG A 69 -6.13 16.54 13.68
CA ARG A 69 -6.43 17.27 14.93
C ARG A 69 -5.86 16.57 16.14
N ASP A 70 -5.34 17.34 17.06
CA ASP A 70 -5.14 16.97 18.45
C ASP A 70 -5.86 17.97 19.36
N LYS A 71 -5.59 17.93 20.67
CA LYS A 71 -6.26 18.81 21.65
C LYS A 71 -5.98 20.30 21.42
N THR A 72 -4.90 20.65 20.74
CA THR A 72 -4.37 22.02 20.67
C THR A 72 -4.14 22.50 19.24
N THR A 73 -4.02 21.59 18.28
CA THR A 73 -3.62 21.92 16.92
C THR A 73 -4.52 21.28 15.86
N GLU A 74 -4.72 22.01 14.80
CA GLU A 74 -5.36 21.54 13.57
C GLU A 74 -4.40 21.77 12.39
N GLN A 75 -4.17 20.75 11.61
CA GLN A 75 -3.32 20.81 10.42
C GLN A 75 -4.08 20.27 9.21
N THR A 76 -4.17 21.08 8.16
CA THR A 76 -4.75 20.64 6.89
C THR A 76 -3.66 20.12 5.96
N ILE A 77 -3.81 18.90 5.48
CA ILE A 77 -2.94 18.30 4.45
C ILE A 77 -3.64 18.35 3.11
N LYS A 78 -3.04 19.09 2.17
CA LYS A 78 -3.42 19.11 0.76
C LYS A 78 -2.29 18.52 -0.07
N THR A 79 -2.64 17.77 -1.10
CA THR A 79 -1.66 17.26 -2.06
C THR A 79 -1.67 18.09 -3.34
N LYS A 80 -0.50 18.22 -3.98
CA LYS A 80 -0.39 18.85 -5.32
C LYS A 80 -0.93 17.94 -6.42
N SER A 81 -0.88 16.64 -6.20
CA SER A 81 -1.51 15.63 -7.05
C SER A 81 -2.94 15.38 -6.56
N ASN A 82 -3.77 14.72 -7.39
CA ASN A 82 -5.10 14.30 -6.95
C ASN A 82 -5.09 13.08 -6.05
N TYR A 83 -3.93 12.58 -5.69
CA TYR A 83 -3.72 11.34 -4.95
C TYR A 83 -3.00 11.62 -3.64
N LEU A 84 -3.36 10.86 -2.61
CA LEU A 84 -2.67 10.82 -1.33
C LEU A 84 -2.55 9.36 -0.89
N ILE A 85 -1.40 8.95 -0.40
CA ILE A 85 -1.13 7.58 0.02
C ILE A 85 -0.95 7.54 1.53
N CYS A 86 -1.67 6.64 2.20
CA CYS A 86 -1.51 6.35 3.62
C CYS A 86 -0.79 5.01 3.78
N ASP A 87 0.36 5.00 4.43
CA ASP A 87 1.08 3.79 4.80
C ASP A 87 0.86 3.49 6.28
N LEU A 88 0.00 2.50 6.55
CA LEU A 88 -0.29 2.07 7.91
C LEU A 88 0.74 1.07 8.41
N GLY A 89 1.08 1.17 9.69
CA GLY A 89 1.97 0.22 10.37
C GLY A 89 1.46 -1.23 10.33
N GLY A 90 2.32 -2.16 10.76
CA GLY A 90 2.01 -3.60 10.83
C GLY A 90 1.23 -3.99 12.09
N TYR A 91 0.37 -3.16 12.61
CA TYR A 91 -0.47 -3.36 13.78
C TYR A 91 -1.88 -2.80 13.52
N PHE A 92 -2.80 -3.16 14.41
CA PHE A 92 -4.15 -2.61 14.37
C PHE A 92 -4.10 -1.10 14.65
N ASP A 93 -4.54 -0.30 13.68
CA ASP A 93 -4.65 1.15 13.80
C ASP A 93 -6.11 1.56 13.57
N GLU A 94 -6.77 2.05 14.60
CA GLU A 94 -8.18 2.47 14.55
C GLU A 94 -8.42 3.56 13.51
N ARG A 95 -7.42 4.38 13.21
CA ARG A 95 -7.48 5.44 12.19
C ARG A 95 -7.73 4.90 10.78
N LEU A 96 -7.50 3.60 10.55
CA LEU A 96 -7.86 2.92 9.30
C LEU A 96 -9.32 3.16 8.90
N VAL A 97 -10.22 3.22 9.89
CA VAL A 97 -11.65 3.49 9.67
C VAL A 97 -11.91 4.96 9.34
N ASP A 98 -11.24 5.86 10.06
CA ASP A 98 -11.44 7.30 9.91
C ASP A 98 -10.95 7.83 8.55
N LEU A 99 -9.95 7.18 7.97
CA LEU A 99 -9.43 7.50 6.64
C LEU A 99 -10.48 7.39 5.53
N LYS A 100 -11.43 6.46 5.62
CA LYS A 100 -12.47 6.21 4.60
C LYS A 100 -11.88 6.23 3.19
N SER A 101 -10.78 5.51 2.98
CA SER A 101 -10.03 5.51 1.73
C SER A 101 -10.87 4.99 0.56
N ASP A 102 -10.59 5.50 -0.63
CA ASP A 102 -11.24 5.04 -1.87
C ASP A 102 -10.74 3.65 -2.25
N PHE A 103 -9.44 3.41 -2.00
CA PHE A 103 -8.79 2.13 -2.27
C PHE A 103 -7.99 1.68 -1.05
N TYR A 104 -8.10 0.39 -0.75
CA TYR A 104 -7.27 -0.29 0.23
C TYR A 104 -6.46 -1.36 -0.47
N ILE A 105 -5.14 -1.27 -0.38
CA ILE A 105 -4.22 -2.27 -0.91
C ILE A 105 -3.76 -3.10 0.27
N ILE A 106 -4.05 -4.40 0.23
CA ILE A 106 -3.75 -5.33 1.30
C ILE A 106 -2.69 -6.31 0.82
N PRO A 107 -1.41 -6.01 1.04
CA PRO A 107 -0.34 -6.94 0.69
C PRO A 107 -0.19 -8.03 1.75
N SER A 108 0.07 -9.24 1.28
CA SER A 108 0.36 -10.42 2.09
C SER A 108 1.61 -11.12 1.58
N PHE A 109 2.41 -11.67 2.48
CA PHE A 109 3.35 -12.72 2.12
C PHE A 109 2.61 -14.05 1.91
N ASP A 110 3.30 -15.07 1.45
CA ASP A 110 2.76 -16.40 1.13
C ASP A 110 2.68 -17.33 2.36
N ASP A 111 2.94 -16.83 3.56
CA ASP A 111 2.76 -17.57 4.80
C ASP A 111 1.32 -17.45 5.33
N TYR A 112 0.87 -18.53 6.01
CA TYR A 112 -0.49 -18.64 6.53
C TYR A 112 -0.91 -17.47 7.43
N GLU A 113 -0.03 -17.01 8.31
CA GLU A 113 -0.34 -15.92 9.24
C GLU A 113 -0.55 -14.59 8.50
N SER A 114 0.32 -14.30 7.52
CA SER A 114 0.21 -13.09 6.70
C SER A 114 -1.09 -13.10 5.87
N ILE A 115 -1.45 -14.25 5.31
CA ILE A 115 -2.71 -14.43 4.56
C ILE A 115 -3.91 -14.26 5.50
N SER A 116 -3.90 -14.92 6.65
CA SER A 116 -4.99 -14.81 7.65
C SER A 116 -5.20 -13.37 8.12
N GLU A 117 -4.13 -12.64 8.43
CA GLU A 117 -4.23 -11.23 8.84
C GLU A 117 -4.67 -10.31 7.69
N SER A 118 -4.37 -10.65 6.44
CA SER A 118 -4.90 -9.88 5.29
C SER A 118 -6.41 -10.07 5.14
N MET A 119 -6.94 -11.28 5.34
CA MET A 119 -8.39 -11.53 5.37
C MET A 119 -9.06 -10.80 6.53
N ARG A 120 -8.46 -10.85 7.73
CA ARG A 120 -8.95 -10.13 8.91
C ARG A 120 -8.98 -8.61 8.69
N THR A 121 -7.93 -8.06 8.07
CA THR A 121 -7.87 -6.65 7.69
C THR A 121 -9.01 -6.28 6.73
N ALA A 122 -9.26 -7.10 5.70
CA ALA A 122 -10.33 -6.87 4.74
C ALA A 122 -11.72 -6.91 5.41
N HIS A 123 -11.98 -7.88 6.28
CA HIS A 123 -13.23 -7.93 7.05
C HIS A 123 -13.42 -6.69 7.90
N TYR A 124 -12.36 -6.23 8.57
CA TYR A 124 -12.42 -5.02 9.39
C TYR A 124 -12.73 -3.77 8.56
N ILE A 125 -12.09 -3.62 7.40
CA ILE A 125 -12.35 -2.51 6.48
C ILE A 125 -13.81 -2.54 6.02
N LEU A 126 -14.30 -3.68 5.55
CA LEU A 126 -15.66 -3.81 5.00
C LEU A 126 -16.76 -3.66 6.05
N LYS A 127 -16.51 -4.07 7.28
CA LYS A 127 -17.42 -3.84 8.40
C LYS A 127 -17.68 -2.34 8.63
N ASN A 128 -16.67 -1.52 8.43
CA ASN A 128 -16.72 -0.08 8.69
C ASN A 128 -16.92 0.77 7.42
N ASN A 129 -16.58 0.22 6.24
CA ASN A 129 -16.78 0.85 4.94
C ASN A 129 -17.15 -0.19 3.88
N ILE A 130 -18.43 -0.50 3.77
CA ILE A 130 -18.95 -1.53 2.85
C ILE A 130 -18.67 -1.21 1.36
N LYS A 131 -18.44 0.06 1.03
CA LYS A 131 -18.14 0.52 -0.34
C LYS A 131 -16.64 0.53 -0.64
N ALA A 132 -15.80 0.14 0.32
CA ALA A 132 -14.36 0.11 0.12
C ALA A 132 -13.98 -0.77 -1.08
N LYS A 133 -13.08 -0.24 -1.92
CA LYS A 133 -12.46 -1.01 -3.00
C LYS A 133 -11.17 -1.62 -2.45
N ILE A 134 -11.10 -2.94 -2.43
CA ILE A 134 -9.95 -3.69 -1.92
C ILE A 134 -9.19 -4.29 -3.09
N ILE A 135 -7.86 -4.18 -3.05
CA ILE A 135 -6.93 -4.85 -3.95
C ILE A 135 -6.01 -5.69 -3.08
N PHE A 136 -6.10 -7.01 -3.23
CA PHE A 136 -5.18 -7.93 -2.58
C PHE A 136 -3.89 -8.05 -3.39
N VAL A 137 -2.76 -8.10 -2.70
CA VAL A 137 -1.45 -8.28 -3.34
C VAL A 137 -0.71 -9.42 -2.68
N LEU A 138 -0.51 -10.51 -3.42
CA LEU A 138 0.43 -11.54 -2.99
C LEU A 138 1.85 -11.06 -3.27
N ASN A 139 2.62 -10.84 -2.21
CA ASN A 139 4.02 -10.44 -2.30
C ASN A 139 4.92 -11.68 -2.39
N GLY A 140 5.46 -11.92 -3.57
CA GLY A 140 6.32 -13.06 -3.86
C GLY A 140 7.75 -12.95 -3.34
N ALA A 141 8.01 -12.18 -2.27
CA ALA A 141 9.35 -11.97 -1.74
C ALA A 141 10.10 -13.29 -1.42
N PHE A 142 9.37 -14.31 -0.99
CA PHE A 142 9.93 -15.62 -0.60
C PHE A 142 9.72 -16.71 -1.65
N ILE A 143 8.96 -16.45 -2.71
CA ILE A 143 8.69 -17.43 -3.77
C ILE A 143 9.92 -17.57 -4.68
N VAL A 144 10.40 -18.81 -4.85
CA VAL A 144 11.72 -19.08 -5.46
C VAL A 144 11.60 -19.41 -6.94
N ASP A 145 10.62 -20.20 -7.34
CA ASP A 145 10.47 -20.75 -8.70
C ASP A 145 9.05 -20.55 -9.25
N LYS A 146 8.86 -20.88 -10.55
CA LYS A 146 7.59 -20.65 -11.23
C LYS A 146 6.48 -21.59 -10.75
N THR A 147 6.78 -22.86 -10.49
CA THR A 147 5.78 -23.85 -10.05
C THR A 147 5.23 -23.46 -8.68
N THR A 148 6.11 -23.19 -7.73
CA THR A 148 5.76 -22.67 -6.40
C THR A 148 4.96 -21.38 -6.50
N LYS A 149 5.29 -20.49 -7.46
CA LYS A 149 4.55 -19.24 -7.69
C LYS A 149 3.09 -19.53 -8.06
N ASP A 150 2.85 -20.39 -9.03
CA ASP A 150 1.51 -20.65 -9.54
C ASP A 150 0.64 -21.35 -8.46
N GLU A 151 1.24 -22.26 -7.68
CA GLU A 151 0.61 -22.89 -6.51
C GLU A 151 0.24 -21.85 -5.44
N LYS A 152 1.18 -20.97 -5.07
CA LYS A 152 0.95 -19.92 -4.05
C LYS A 152 -0.09 -18.89 -4.47
N ILE A 153 -0.14 -18.53 -5.74
CA ILE A 153 -1.21 -17.67 -6.26
C ILE A 153 -2.57 -18.35 -6.11
N LYS A 154 -2.65 -19.65 -6.44
CA LYS A 154 -3.87 -20.44 -6.32
C LYS A 154 -4.32 -20.55 -4.86
N GLU A 155 -3.42 -20.94 -3.95
CA GLU A 155 -3.68 -20.99 -2.51
C GLU A 155 -4.22 -19.65 -1.99
N PHE A 156 -3.58 -18.55 -2.38
CA PHE A 156 -4.02 -17.21 -1.96
C PHE A 156 -5.42 -16.86 -2.48
N GLN A 157 -5.71 -17.21 -3.73
CA GLN A 157 -7.04 -17.02 -4.33
C GLN A 157 -8.11 -17.86 -3.62
N GLU A 158 -7.81 -19.13 -3.29
CA GLU A 158 -8.69 -19.99 -2.52
C GLU A 158 -9.02 -19.39 -1.14
N HIS A 159 -8.02 -18.82 -0.44
CA HIS A 159 -8.28 -18.11 0.81
C HIS A 159 -9.19 -16.89 0.64
N ILE A 160 -9.02 -16.13 -0.45
CA ILE A 160 -9.85 -14.98 -0.78
C ILE A 160 -11.30 -15.43 -1.04
N GLU A 161 -11.50 -16.50 -1.80
CA GLU A 161 -12.81 -17.05 -2.13
C GLU A 161 -13.54 -17.60 -0.91
N VAL A 162 -12.86 -18.40 -0.09
CA VAL A 162 -13.44 -18.99 1.15
C VAL A 162 -13.89 -17.91 2.12
N ASN A 163 -13.22 -16.76 2.15
CA ASN A 163 -13.60 -15.61 2.97
C ASN A 163 -14.64 -14.68 2.31
N GLY A 164 -15.17 -15.04 1.14
CA GLY A 164 -16.21 -14.28 0.44
C GLY A 164 -15.71 -13.01 -0.25
N PHE A 165 -14.42 -12.93 -0.55
CA PHE A 165 -13.78 -11.76 -1.17
C PHE A 165 -13.54 -11.92 -2.68
N ASN A 166 -14.12 -12.91 -3.33
CA ASN A 166 -13.98 -13.21 -4.78
C ASN A 166 -14.31 -12.03 -5.72
N ARG A 167 -15.05 -11.03 -5.23
CA ARG A 167 -15.37 -9.82 -5.99
C ARG A 167 -14.20 -8.82 -6.09
N PHE A 168 -13.14 -9.02 -5.33
CA PHE A 168 -11.99 -8.11 -5.29
C PHE A 168 -10.84 -8.60 -6.16
N THR A 169 -10.06 -7.67 -6.65
CA THR A 169 -8.92 -7.99 -7.52
C THR A 169 -7.73 -8.45 -6.71
N THR A 170 -7.05 -9.46 -7.24
CA THR A 170 -5.77 -9.96 -6.71
C THR A 170 -4.66 -9.69 -7.71
N LEU A 171 -3.54 -9.14 -7.23
CA LEU A 171 -2.32 -8.93 -7.99
C LEU A 171 -1.16 -9.72 -7.37
N PHE A 172 -0.15 -9.99 -8.17
CA PHE A 172 1.09 -10.62 -7.74
C PHE A 172 2.27 -9.65 -7.88
N LEU A 173 2.91 -9.32 -6.76
CA LEU A 173 4.16 -8.56 -6.74
C LEU A 173 5.35 -9.55 -6.81
N PRO A 174 6.10 -9.58 -7.93
CA PRO A 174 7.17 -10.57 -8.09
C PRO A 174 8.35 -10.29 -7.17
N LYS A 175 9.02 -11.36 -6.73
CA LYS A 175 10.28 -11.28 -5.99
C LYS A 175 11.34 -10.53 -6.78
N THR A 176 11.93 -9.53 -6.15
CA THR A 176 13.04 -8.80 -6.76
C THR A 176 13.95 -8.12 -5.72
N ALA A 177 15.26 -8.18 -5.96
CA ALA A 177 16.24 -7.42 -5.18
C ALA A 177 16.06 -5.90 -5.33
N LEU A 178 15.34 -5.46 -6.37
CA LEU A 178 15.02 -4.06 -6.61
C LEU A 178 14.23 -3.45 -5.44
N MET A 179 13.28 -4.20 -4.88
CA MET A 179 12.46 -3.73 -3.76
C MET A 179 13.31 -3.38 -2.54
N ARG A 180 14.33 -4.19 -2.27
CA ARG A 180 15.29 -3.91 -1.20
C ARG A 180 16.04 -2.60 -1.44
N LYS A 181 16.53 -2.38 -2.66
CA LYS A 181 17.23 -1.15 -3.02
C LYS A 181 16.35 0.09 -2.94
N LEU A 182 15.10 -0.02 -3.37
CA LEU A 182 14.15 1.08 -3.31
C LEU A 182 13.81 1.47 -1.87
N VAL A 183 13.64 0.49 -0.97
CA VAL A 183 13.15 0.72 0.38
C VAL A 183 14.30 0.85 1.38
N ASP A 184 15.22 -0.12 1.40
CA ASP A 184 16.28 -0.17 2.41
C ASP A 184 17.43 0.80 2.09
N GLU A 185 17.77 0.96 0.81
CA GLU A 185 18.84 1.85 0.35
C GLU A 185 18.33 3.24 -0.02
N ASN A 186 17.02 3.50 0.12
CA ASN A 186 16.37 4.78 -0.18
C ASN A 186 16.74 5.35 -1.56
N THR A 187 16.84 4.49 -2.57
CA THR A 187 17.26 4.84 -3.93
C THR A 187 16.04 5.13 -4.80
N LYS A 188 16.06 6.18 -5.61
CA LYS A 188 14.99 6.44 -6.59
C LYS A 188 14.91 5.33 -7.62
N LYS A 189 13.67 4.97 -8.01
CA LYS A 189 13.44 3.99 -9.07
C LYS A 189 14.15 4.38 -10.37
N ASP A 190 14.09 5.66 -10.74
CA ASP A 190 14.73 6.17 -11.96
C ASP A 190 16.25 6.11 -11.90
N ASP A 191 16.86 6.25 -10.72
CA ASP A 191 18.32 6.09 -10.56
C ASP A 191 18.77 4.64 -10.77
N LEU A 192 17.85 3.68 -10.59
CA LEU A 192 18.10 2.26 -10.85
C LEU A 192 17.80 1.87 -12.30
N LYS A 193 17.00 2.66 -13.01
CA LYS A 193 16.57 2.38 -14.38
C LYS A 193 17.74 2.15 -15.32
N GLY A 194 18.73 3.05 -15.33
CA GLY A 194 19.92 2.91 -16.16
C GLY A 194 20.76 1.66 -15.88
N LYS A 195 20.68 1.10 -14.66
CA LYS A 195 21.38 -0.13 -14.27
C LYS A 195 20.57 -1.39 -14.58
N PHE A 196 19.25 -1.28 -14.63
CA PHE A 196 18.32 -2.41 -14.67
C PHE A 196 17.34 -2.37 -15.83
N GLU A 197 17.47 -1.42 -16.74
CA GLU A 197 16.52 -1.18 -17.85
C GLU A 197 16.32 -2.43 -18.71
N GLN A 198 17.33 -3.28 -18.84
CA GLN A 198 17.26 -4.57 -19.53
C GLN A 198 16.92 -5.73 -18.56
N ASN A 199 16.75 -5.48 -17.27
CA ASN A 199 16.52 -6.52 -16.29
C ASN A 199 15.03 -6.88 -16.25
N ILE A 200 14.71 -8.16 -16.48
CA ILE A 200 13.35 -8.70 -16.42
C ILE A 200 12.69 -8.37 -15.06
N LYS A 201 13.45 -8.39 -13.97
CA LYS A 201 12.94 -8.06 -12.62
C LYS A 201 12.43 -6.64 -12.50
N TYR A 202 13.12 -5.68 -13.12
CA TYR A 202 12.66 -4.28 -13.17
C TYR A 202 11.36 -4.16 -13.97
N LYS A 203 11.32 -4.75 -15.16
CA LYS A 203 10.13 -4.76 -16.02
C LYS A 203 8.91 -5.38 -15.32
N ASN A 204 9.13 -6.44 -14.54
CA ASN A 204 8.05 -7.09 -13.81
C ASN A 204 7.48 -6.22 -12.67
N VAL A 205 8.33 -5.46 -11.97
CA VAL A 205 7.86 -4.49 -10.96
C VAL A 205 7.13 -3.33 -11.64
N ASP A 206 7.65 -2.82 -12.75
CA ASP A 206 7.01 -1.76 -13.52
C ASP A 206 5.64 -2.18 -14.02
N LYS A 207 5.53 -3.39 -14.57
CA LYS A 207 4.26 -3.98 -14.99
C LYS A 207 3.27 -4.10 -13.83
N PHE A 208 3.72 -4.59 -12.68
CA PHE A 208 2.89 -4.65 -11.47
C PHE A 208 2.36 -3.27 -11.08
N VAL A 209 3.24 -2.26 -11.05
CA VAL A 209 2.83 -0.88 -10.71
C VAL A 209 1.83 -0.34 -11.73
N ASP A 210 2.05 -0.57 -13.01
CA ASP A 210 1.13 -0.13 -14.06
C ASP A 210 -0.23 -0.84 -13.98
N GLU A 211 -0.27 -2.13 -13.66
CA GLU A 211 -1.51 -2.88 -13.42
C GLU A 211 -2.26 -2.34 -12.19
N LEU A 212 -1.53 -2.08 -11.09
CA LEU A 212 -2.12 -1.51 -9.88
C LEU A 212 -2.70 -0.12 -10.12
N ILE A 213 -1.99 0.73 -10.87
CA ILE A 213 -2.46 2.07 -11.25
C ILE A 213 -3.73 2.01 -12.09
N LYS A 214 -3.83 1.09 -13.06
CA LYS A 214 -5.05 0.91 -13.88
C LYS A 214 -6.30 0.54 -13.07
N LEU A 215 -6.12 -0.06 -11.89
CA LEU A 215 -7.24 -0.38 -11.00
C LEU A 215 -7.69 0.83 -10.16
N ILE A 216 -6.82 1.83 -10.02
CA ILE A 216 -7.04 3.01 -9.18
C ILE A 216 -7.57 4.19 -10.02
N ILE A 217 -7.10 4.32 -11.25
CA ILE A 217 -7.45 5.39 -12.21
C ILE A 217 -8.53 4.91 -13.19
#